data_815272bc6401a49e2f845791ef8e54a5
#
_entry.id   815272bc6401a49e2f845791ef8e54a5
#
_cell.length_a   1.000
_cell.length_b   1.000
_cell.length_c   1.000
_cell.angle_alpha   90.00
_cell.angle_beta   90.00
_cell.angle_gamma   90.00
#
_symmetry.space_group_name_H-M   'P 1'
#
loop_
_entity.id
_entity.type
_entity.pdbx_description
1 polymer ?
#
loop_
_entity_poly.entity_id
_entity_poly.type
_entity_poly.pdbx_seq_one_letter_code
_entity_poly.pdbx_strand_id
1 'polypeptide(L)'
;MDGSVVGRGGMALMLHVVSKGRALPLAWRVCQSPKGHCPEALHIAVGALMITLIPEGATVVFLGDGEFDGTALQATLNEAGWSYAGRTAMSTVATWEGTTFRLDTLGAGSKPGVSDHRGTTGAQTSLK
;
A
#
# COMPACT_ATOMS: atom_id res chain seq x y z
N MET A 1 -3.89 -2.48 -4.85
CA MET A 1 -4.93 -3.18 -4.06
C MET A 1 -6.08 -2.23 -3.83
N ASP A 2 -7.30 -2.73 -3.81
CA ASP A 2 -8.52 -1.91 -3.69
C ASP A 2 -9.61 -2.72 -3.01
N GLY A 3 -10.43 -2.07 -2.17
CA GLY A 3 -11.58 -2.67 -1.49
C GLY A 3 -12.89 -2.21 -2.13
N SER A 4 -13.77 -3.13 -2.46
CA SER A 4 -15.07 -2.84 -3.07
C SER A 4 -16.21 -3.54 -2.34
N VAL A 5 -17.31 -2.83 -2.12
CA VAL A 5 -18.52 -3.42 -1.54
C VAL A 5 -19.15 -4.40 -2.52
N VAL A 6 -19.45 -5.62 -2.07
CA VAL A 6 -20.09 -6.65 -2.87
C VAL A 6 -21.29 -7.23 -2.12
N GLY A 7 -22.46 -7.19 -2.76
CA GLY A 7 -23.69 -7.72 -2.17
C GLY A 7 -24.09 -7.04 -0.85
N ARG A 8 -24.82 -7.78 -0.01
CA ARG A 8 -25.30 -7.29 1.30
C ARG A 8 -24.25 -7.54 2.38
N GLY A 9 -23.46 -6.51 2.70
CA GLY A 9 -22.47 -6.55 3.79
C GLY A 9 -21.19 -7.30 3.48
N GLY A 10 -20.93 -7.63 2.22
CA GLY A 10 -19.67 -8.20 1.77
C GLY A 10 -18.70 -7.12 1.27
N MET A 11 -17.42 -7.36 1.48
CA MET A 11 -16.31 -6.59 0.91
C MET A 11 -15.44 -7.52 0.08
N ALA A 12 -15.15 -7.14 -1.15
CA ALA A 12 -14.13 -7.78 -1.97
C ALA A 12 -12.84 -6.97 -1.91
N LEU A 13 -11.80 -7.57 -1.39
CA LEU A 13 -10.45 -7.04 -1.47
C LEU A 13 -9.82 -7.56 -2.76
N MET A 14 -9.51 -6.67 -3.69
CA MET A 14 -9.05 -7.00 -5.02
C MET A 14 -7.62 -6.56 -5.25
N LEU A 15 -6.85 -7.45 -5.83
CA LEU A 15 -5.51 -7.19 -6.29
C LEU A 15 -5.49 -7.07 -7.81
N HIS A 16 -4.88 -6.03 -8.33
CA HIS A 16 -4.75 -5.78 -9.76
C HIS A 16 -3.29 -5.56 -10.14
N VAL A 17 -2.93 -5.96 -11.35
CA VAL A 17 -1.74 -5.46 -12.03
C VAL A 17 -2.13 -4.29 -12.90
N VAL A 18 -1.41 -3.17 -12.75
CA VAL A 18 -1.57 -2.02 -13.64
C VAL A 18 -0.69 -2.21 -14.88
N SER A 19 -1.32 -2.33 -16.03
CA SER A 19 -0.64 -2.47 -17.31
C SER A 19 -1.27 -1.58 -18.35
N LYS A 20 -0.47 -0.73 -19.00
CA LYS A 20 -0.91 0.18 -20.09
C LYS A 20 -2.15 1.00 -19.71
N GLY A 21 -2.19 1.52 -18.48
CA GLY A 21 -3.32 2.31 -17.97
C GLY A 21 -4.59 1.53 -17.62
N ARG A 22 -4.50 0.20 -17.57
CA ARG A 22 -5.62 -0.68 -17.17
C ARG A 22 -5.25 -1.45 -15.91
N ALA A 23 -6.24 -1.66 -15.04
CA ALA A 23 -6.14 -2.53 -13.88
C ALA A 23 -6.66 -3.93 -14.27
N LEU A 24 -5.77 -4.91 -14.28
CA LEU A 24 -6.09 -6.31 -14.57
C LEU A 24 -6.22 -7.07 -13.26
N PRO A 25 -7.38 -7.68 -12.94
CA PRO A 25 -7.52 -8.41 -11.69
C PRO A 25 -6.63 -9.66 -11.69
N LEU A 26 -5.88 -9.84 -10.61
CA LEU A 26 -5.00 -10.99 -10.37
C LEU A 26 -5.59 -11.95 -9.37
N ALA A 27 -6.08 -11.43 -8.26
CA ALA A 27 -6.64 -12.19 -7.17
C ALA A 27 -7.63 -11.35 -6.37
N TRP A 28 -8.54 -12.01 -5.66
CA TRP A 28 -9.45 -11.35 -4.75
C TRP A 28 -9.81 -12.23 -3.57
N ARG A 29 -10.19 -11.61 -2.49
CA ARG A 29 -10.82 -12.25 -1.32
C ARG A 29 -12.11 -11.52 -0.98
N VAL A 30 -13.13 -12.26 -0.63
CA VAL A 30 -14.38 -11.71 -0.12
C VAL A 30 -14.43 -11.95 1.38
N CYS A 31 -14.73 -10.91 2.13
CA CYS A 31 -14.95 -10.99 3.57
C CYS A 31 -16.30 -10.36 3.93
N GLN A 32 -16.86 -10.77 5.05
CA GLN A 32 -17.98 -10.05 5.66
C GLN A 32 -17.41 -8.98 6.59
N SER A 33 -17.74 -7.71 6.33
CA SER A 33 -17.31 -6.62 7.19
C SER A 33 -18.45 -5.63 7.39
N PRO A 34 -18.92 -5.45 8.61
CA PRO A 34 -20.04 -4.56 8.90
C PRO A 34 -19.71 -3.07 8.73
N LYS A 35 -18.44 -2.71 8.57
CA LYS A 35 -17.97 -1.32 8.53
C LYS A 35 -17.25 -0.90 7.25
N GLY A 36 -17.29 -1.71 6.21
CA GLY A 36 -16.65 -1.35 4.94
C GLY A 36 -15.11 -1.38 4.96
N HIS A 37 -14.49 -1.88 6.02
CA HIS A 37 -13.03 -2.07 6.12
C HIS A 37 -12.70 -3.54 6.29
N CYS A 38 -11.73 -4.03 5.52
CA CYS A 38 -11.20 -5.36 5.73
C CYS A 38 -10.19 -5.36 6.89
N PRO A 39 -10.16 -6.42 7.71
CA PRO A 39 -9.11 -6.57 8.74
C PRO A 39 -7.71 -6.58 8.11
N GLU A 40 -6.72 -5.97 8.78
CA GLU A 40 -5.32 -5.95 8.31
C GLU A 40 -4.76 -7.36 8.04
N ALA A 41 -5.19 -8.35 8.81
CA ALA A 41 -4.82 -9.76 8.58
C ALA A 41 -5.21 -10.25 7.17
N LEU A 42 -6.31 -9.72 6.60
CA LEU A 42 -6.71 -10.04 5.24
C LEU A 42 -5.82 -9.32 4.21
N HIS A 43 -5.41 -8.09 4.49
CA HIS A 43 -4.45 -7.36 3.66
C HIS A 43 -3.12 -8.13 3.57
N ILE A 44 -2.63 -8.62 4.71
CA ILE A 44 -1.41 -9.44 4.78
C ILE A 44 -1.60 -10.75 4.00
N ALA A 45 -2.73 -11.45 4.17
CA ALA A 45 -3.00 -12.70 3.48
C ALA A 45 -3.07 -12.52 1.95
N VAL A 46 -3.66 -11.44 1.47
CA VAL A 46 -3.69 -11.10 0.03
C VAL A 46 -2.31 -10.67 -0.45
N GLY A 47 -1.54 -9.95 0.37
CA GLY A 47 -0.14 -9.60 0.11
C GLY A 47 0.73 -10.85 -0.05
N ALA A 48 0.63 -11.81 0.86
CA ALA A 48 1.34 -13.08 0.78
C ALA A 48 0.96 -13.88 -0.47
N LEU A 49 -0.33 -13.94 -0.82
CA LEU A 49 -0.78 -14.56 -2.07
C LEU A 49 -0.15 -13.88 -3.29
N MET A 50 -0.09 -12.55 -3.29
CA MET A 50 0.52 -11.78 -4.37
C MET A 50 2.00 -12.14 -4.57
N ILE A 51 2.76 -12.30 -3.49
CA ILE A 51 4.16 -12.70 -3.53
C ILE A 51 4.33 -14.05 -4.26
N THR A 52 3.39 -15.00 -4.07
CA THR A 52 3.43 -16.29 -4.76
C THR A 52 3.04 -16.22 -6.24
N LEU A 53 2.29 -15.21 -6.65
CA LEU A 53 1.82 -15.05 -8.03
C LEU A 53 2.79 -14.25 -8.92
N ILE A 54 3.63 -13.43 -8.32
CA ILE A 54 4.58 -12.60 -9.05
C ILE A 54 5.86 -13.40 -9.30
N PRO A 55 6.40 -13.40 -10.53
CA PRO A 55 7.65 -14.09 -10.82
C PRO A 55 8.81 -13.59 -9.97
N GLU A 56 9.68 -14.50 -9.56
CA GLU A 56 10.91 -14.17 -8.84
C GLU A 56 11.78 -13.20 -9.69
N GLY A 57 12.37 -12.23 -9.02
CA GLY A 57 13.21 -11.20 -9.68
C GLY A 57 12.42 -10.06 -10.35
N ALA A 58 11.08 -10.08 -10.32
CA ALA A 58 10.29 -8.96 -10.82
C ALA A 58 10.45 -7.73 -9.92
N THR A 59 10.65 -6.56 -10.53
CA THR A 59 10.59 -5.29 -9.80
C THR A 59 9.14 -4.90 -9.58
N VAL A 60 8.71 -4.83 -8.33
CA VAL A 60 7.32 -4.56 -7.95
C VAL A 60 7.21 -3.26 -7.18
N VAL A 61 6.24 -2.45 -7.54
CA VAL A 61 5.77 -1.31 -6.75
C VAL A 61 4.32 -1.58 -6.37
N PHE A 62 4.08 -1.81 -5.09
CA PHE A 62 2.73 -1.97 -4.57
C PHE A 62 2.05 -0.59 -4.48
N LEU A 63 0.81 -0.51 -4.97
CA LEU A 63 -0.01 0.70 -4.89
C LEU A 63 -1.24 0.41 -4.01
N GLY A 64 -1.48 1.27 -3.02
CA GLY A 64 -2.63 1.19 -2.12
C GLY A 64 -3.19 2.56 -1.80
N ASP A 65 -4.45 2.61 -1.40
CA ASP A 65 -5.03 3.81 -0.81
C ASP A 65 -4.81 3.84 0.71
N GLY A 66 -5.45 4.78 1.42
CA GLY A 66 -5.25 4.95 2.86
C GLY A 66 -5.76 3.78 3.74
N GLU A 67 -6.47 2.81 3.18
CA GLU A 67 -6.87 1.59 3.91
C GLU A 67 -5.68 0.61 4.04
N PHE A 68 -4.68 0.72 3.15
CA PHE A 68 -3.53 -0.19 3.07
C PHE A 68 -2.24 0.41 3.63
N ASP A 69 -2.33 1.36 4.54
CA ASP A 69 -1.18 2.00 5.19
C ASP A 69 -0.71 1.27 6.48
N GLY A 70 -1.26 0.09 6.77
CA GLY A 70 -0.90 -0.74 7.92
C GLY A 70 0.58 -1.14 7.93
N THR A 71 1.21 -1.00 9.10
CA THR A 71 2.65 -1.26 9.27
C THR A 71 3.03 -2.73 9.05
N ALA A 72 2.13 -3.66 9.37
CA ALA A 72 2.37 -5.09 9.17
C ALA A 72 2.34 -5.47 7.68
N LEU A 73 1.45 -4.88 6.89
CA LEU A 73 1.45 -5.04 5.43
C LEU A 73 2.75 -4.48 4.84
N GLN A 74 3.17 -3.28 5.26
CA GLN A 74 4.42 -2.67 4.81
C GLN A 74 5.64 -3.53 5.14
N ALA A 75 5.69 -4.13 6.34
CA ALA A 75 6.75 -5.05 6.72
C ALA A 75 6.79 -6.27 5.79
N THR A 76 5.64 -6.88 5.50
CA THR A 76 5.53 -8.02 4.58
C THR A 76 6.03 -7.68 3.17
N LEU A 77 5.70 -6.49 2.65
CA LEU A 77 6.16 -6.03 1.34
C LEU A 77 7.68 -5.77 1.32
N ASN A 78 8.22 -5.17 2.39
CA ASN A 78 9.65 -4.94 2.53
C ASN A 78 10.45 -6.25 2.61
N GLU A 79 9.96 -7.25 3.34
CA GLU A 79 10.57 -8.58 3.42
C GLU A 79 10.61 -9.27 2.04
N ALA A 80 9.63 -9.01 1.19
CA ALA A 80 9.60 -9.48 -0.19
C ALA A 80 10.50 -8.65 -1.14
N GLY A 81 11.15 -7.60 -0.65
CA GLY A 81 11.98 -6.69 -1.45
C GLY A 81 11.19 -5.75 -2.37
N TRP A 82 9.92 -5.51 -2.06
CA TRP A 82 9.04 -4.68 -2.86
C TRP A 82 8.99 -3.24 -2.36
N SER A 83 8.89 -2.32 -3.29
CA SER A 83 8.56 -0.93 -2.98
C SER A 83 7.05 -0.76 -2.84
N TYR A 84 6.62 0.23 -2.08
CA TYR A 84 5.21 0.58 -2.00
C TYR A 84 5.00 2.10 -2.09
N ALA A 85 3.87 2.48 -2.65
CA ALA A 85 3.37 3.84 -2.65
C ALA A 85 1.89 3.82 -2.26
N GLY A 86 1.54 4.56 -1.23
CA GLY A 86 0.20 4.61 -0.69
C GLY A 86 -0.23 6.02 -0.35
N ARG A 87 -1.55 6.23 -0.29
CA ARG A 87 -2.10 7.42 0.31
C ARG A 87 -2.10 7.23 1.82
N THR A 88 -1.64 8.25 2.53
CA THR A 88 -1.72 8.27 3.99
C THR A 88 -2.27 9.60 4.48
N ALA A 89 -2.71 9.64 5.74
CA ALA A 89 -3.20 10.87 6.34
C ALA A 89 -2.07 11.90 6.48
N MET A 90 -2.38 13.16 6.21
CA MET A 90 -1.40 14.25 6.36
C MET A 90 -0.89 14.42 7.79
N SER A 91 -1.67 13.94 8.78
CA SER A 91 -1.26 13.91 10.19
C SER A 91 -0.30 12.77 10.55
N THR A 92 -0.01 11.88 9.61
CA THR A 92 0.92 10.77 9.83
C THR A 92 2.30 11.30 10.18
N VAL A 93 2.91 10.65 11.18
CA VAL A 93 4.27 10.92 11.61
C VAL A 93 5.21 9.96 10.92
N ALA A 94 6.25 10.47 10.29
CA ALA A 94 7.27 9.68 9.63
C ALA A 94 8.64 9.98 10.25
N THR A 95 9.54 9.00 10.20
CA THR A 95 10.94 9.18 10.62
C THR A 95 11.85 8.91 9.42
N TRP A 96 12.73 9.85 9.15
CA TRP A 96 13.74 9.76 8.10
C TRP A 96 15.09 10.18 8.66
N GLU A 97 16.09 9.36 8.50
CA GLU A 97 17.46 9.61 9.01
C GLU A 97 17.50 10.08 10.47
N GLY A 98 16.67 9.45 11.32
CA GLY A 98 16.57 9.79 12.74
C GLY A 98 15.75 11.06 13.06
N THR A 99 15.28 11.78 12.05
CA THR A 99 14.43 12.96 12.22
C THR A 99 12.97 12.59 12.08
N THR A 100 12.17 12.90 13.08
CA THR A 100 10.72 12.65 13.11
C THR A 100 9.98 13.91 12.71
N PHE A 101 9.04 13.79 11.77
CA PHE A 101 8.22 14.90 11.27
C PHE A 101 6.80 14.44 10.91
N ARG A 102 5.88 15.37 10.85
CA ARG A 102 4.54 15.13 10.31
C ARG A 102 4.51 15.41 8.81
N LEU A 103 3.75 14.62 8.06
CA LEU A 103 3.67 14.80 6.59
C LEU A 103 3.08 16.15 6.18
N ASP A 104 2.17 16.72 6.99
CA ASP A 104 1.59 18.05 6.73
C ASP A 104 2.63 19.18 6.77
N THR A 105 3.76 18.99 7.49
CA THR A 105 4.84 19.96 7.52
C THR A 105 5.67 20.00 6.24
N LEU A 106 5.65 18.93 5.43
CA LEU A 106 6.35 18.87 4.14
C LEU A 106 5.60 19.63 3.03
N GLY A 107 4.27 19.77 3.17
CA GLY A 107 3.39 20.37 2.17
C GLY A 107 3.30 21.92 2.22
N ALA A 108 3.82 22.56 3.25
CA ALA A 108 3.63 24.00 3.46
C ALA A 108 4.37 24.90 2.44
N GLY A 109 5.14 24.35 1.51
CA GLY A 109 5.92 25.12 0.54
C GLY A 109 5.89 24.63 -0.91
N SER A 110 5.22 23.53 -1.22
CA SER A 110 5.25 22.94 -2.56
C SER A 110 3.84 22.82 -3.13
N LYS A 111 3.57 23.47 -4.26
CA LYS A 111 2.47 23.09 -5.14
C LYS A 111 2.62 21.59 -5.48
N PRO A 112 1.54 20.83 -5.65
CA PRO A 112 1.64 19.41 -6.03
C PRO A 112 2.28 19.29 -7.42
N GLY A 113 3.58 19.18 -7.42
CA GLY A 113 4.39 18.80 -8.54
C GLY A 113 4.79 17.34 -8.31
N VAL A 114 4.53 16.47 -9.27
CA VAL A 114 5.08 15.12 -9.31
C VAL A 114 6.59 15.25 -9.27
N SER A 115 7.19 15.08 -8.09
CA SER A 115 8.63 14.94 -7.98
C SER A 115 8.96 13.46 -8.22
N ASP A 116 9.49 13.18 -9.40
CA ASP A 116 10.09 11.91 -9.76
C ASP A 116 11.40 11.77 -8.97
N HIS A 117 11.32 11.22 -7.76
CA HIS A 117 12.51 10.84 -7.01
C HIS A 117 12.88 9.40 -7.34
N ARG A 118 13.63 9.24 -8.43
CA ARG A 118 14.59 8.14 -8.54
C ARG A 118 15.65 8.32 -7.46
N GLY A 119 15.38 7.84 -6.29
CA GLY A 119 16.28 7.78 -5.15
C GLY A 119 16.60 6.34 -4.81
N THR A 120 17.77 5.95 -5.19
CA THR A 120 18.52 4.75 -4.81
C THR A 120 18.48 4.52 -3.29
N THR A 121 18.27 3.24 -2.88
CA THR A 121 18.76 2.61 -1.65
C THR A 121 18.01 2.93 -0.34
N GLY A 122 17.27 1.96 0.14
CA GLY A 122 17.26 1.54 1.55
C GLY A 122 16.73 2.54 2.58
N ALA A 123 15.52 3.04 2.43
CA ALA A 123 14.85 3.74 3.53
C ALA A 123 13.87 2.80 4.24
N GLN A 124 14.24 2.32 5.42
CA GLN A 124 13.30 1.74 6.36
C GLN A 124 12.42 2.87 6.91
N THR A 125 11.21 2.99 6.40
CA THR A 125 10.19 3.86 7.01
C THR A 125 9.53 3.07 8.13
N SER A 126 9.91 3.32 9.36
CA SER A 126 9.18 2.85 10.54
C SER A 126 8.10 3.88 10.85
N LEU A 127 6.86 3.55 10.55
CA LEU A 127 5.70 4.34 10.97
C LEU A 127 5.29 3.89 12.38
N LYS A 128 5.18 4.81 13.29
CA LYS A 128 4.52 4.61 14.60
C LYS A 128 3.13 5.23 14.58
#